data_a68980210133f3f267e7690f302201a8
#
_entry.id   a68980210133f3f267e7690f302201a8
#
_cell.length_a   1.000
_cell.length_b   1.000
_cell.length_c   1.000
_cell.angle_alpha   90.00
_cell.angle_beta   90.00
_cell.angle_gamma   90.00
#
_symmetry.space_group_name_H-M   'P 1'
#
loop_
_entity.id
_entity.type
_entity.pdbx_description
1 polymer ?
#
loop_
_entity_poly.entity_id
_entity_poly.type
_entity_poly.pdbx_seq_one_letter_code
_entity_poly.pdbx_strand_id
1 'polypeptide(L)'
;MKSTRCILSIILGLLAGWLPLGAVTVLKNLQVEYQTNPLGIDVSQPRFNWQMESDRYGACGQAYRLWVADSPEQLAAGRYIYDSGKVLSGESVGVVYQGKALQPSTRYYWKVSVWDESGTEITSTEPAWFETGLLGSGWSGARWIGSSETQLSKYRSHYVIDYDAVSYTHLRAHETLSDL
;
A
#
# COMPACT_ATOMS: atom_id res chain seq x y z
N MET A 1 20.66 15.30 63.29
CA MET A 1 21.12 15.08 61.88
C MET A 1 20.49 13.89 61.15
N LYS A 2 19.44 13.23 61.64
CA LYS A 2 18.77 12.07 60.96
C LYS A 2 17.50 12.46 60.18
N SER A 3 16.92 13.60 60.42
CA SER A 3 15.62 14.05 59.83
C SER A 3 15.77 14.62 58.39
N THR A 4 16.86 15.30 58.06
CA THR A 4 17.07 15.99 56.78
C THR A 4 17.33 15.03 55.61
N ARG A 5 17.85 13.82 55.88
CA ARG A 5 18.13 12.80 54.86
C ARG A 5 16.86 12.13 54.36
N CYS A 6 15.82 11.94 55.20
CA CYS A 6 14.55 11.36 54.78
C CYS A 6 13.73 12.31 53.91
N ILE A 7 13.75 13.60 54.18
CA ILE A 7 13.00 14.59 53.40
C ILE A 7 13.60 14.74 51.96
N LEU A 8 14.93 14.68 51.86
CA LEU A 8 15.58 14.79 50.54
C LEU A 8 15.31 13.56 49.65
N SER A 9 15.18 12.36 50.22
CA SER A 9 14.84 11.14 49.50
C SER A 9 13.37 11.13 49.02
N ILE A 10 12.46 11.73 49.74
CA ILE A 10 11.05 11.82 49.38
C ILE A 10 10.85 12.86 48.24
N ILE A 11 11.58 13.97 48.26
CA ILE A 11 11.54 14.98 47.20
C ILE A 11 12.13 14.44 45.89
N LEU A 12 13.20 13.65 45.95
CA LEU A 12 13.80 13.03 44.78
C LEU A 12 12.88 11.97 44.15
N GLY A 13 12.08 11.26 44.96
CA GLY A 13 11.09 10.27 44.50
C GLY A 13 9.86 10.89 43.82
N LEU A 14 9.47 12.11 44.19
CA LEU A 14 8.33 12.82 43.61
C LEU A 14 8.67 13.49 42.28
N LEU A 15 9.94 13.73 41.97
CA LEU A 15 10.38 14.29 40.67
C LEU A 15 10.54 13.23 39.56
N ALA A 16 10.56 11.96 39.91
CA ALA A 16 10.73 10.85 38.95
C ALA A 16 9.40 10.42 38.26
N GLY A 17 8.26 10.99 38.63
CA GLY A 17 6.93 10.51 38.21
C GLY A 17 6.27 11.21 37.02
N TRP A 18 6.90 12.21 36.43
CA TRP A 18 6.30 12.96 35.28
C TRP A 18 7.14 12.77 34.04
N LEU A 19 7.30 11.53 33.60
CA LEU A 19 7.59 11.32 32.20
C LEU A 19 6.27 11.57 31.45
N PRO A 20 6.20 12.55 30.51
CA PRO A 20 5.02 12.69 29.67
C PRO A 20 4.90 11.36 28.92
N LEU A 21 3.79 10.66 29.10
CA LEU A 21 3.42 9.54 28.27
C LEU A 21 3.20 10.15 26.87
N GLY A 22 4.23 10.11 26.04
CA GLY A 22 4.19 10.65 24.69
C GLY A 22 3.06 9.96 23.94
N ALA A 23 2.19 10.75 23.33
CA ALA A 23 1.14 10.24 22.47
C ALA A 23 1.76 9.37 21.37
N VAL A 24 1.23 8.17 21.19
CA VAL A 24 1.69 7.25 20.15
C VAL A 24 0.94 7.60 18.85
N THR A 25 1.68 8.00 17.84
CA THR A 25 1.15 8.20 16.49
C THR A 25 1.88 7.25 15.55
N VAL A 26 1.12 6.50 14.76
CA VAL A 26 1.65 5.51 13.81
C VAL A 26 1.00 5.68 12.44
N LEU A 27 1.73 5.27 11.40
CA LEU A 27 1.21 5.20 10.05
C LEU A 27 0.83 3.75 9.74
N LYS A 28 -0.39 3.56 9.25
CA LYS A 28 -0.98 2.25 8.93
C LYS A 28 -1.61 2.26 7.55
N ASN A 29 -2.03 1.08 7.10
CA ASN A 29 -2.77 0.89 5.86
C ASN A 29 -2.10 1.56 4.65
N LEU A 30 -0.80 1.31 4.49
CA LEU A 30 -0.05 1.76 3.34
C LEU A 30 -0.57 1.03 2.10
N GLN A 31 -1.10 1.79 1.14
CA GLN A 31 -1.73 1.25 -0.07
C GLN A 31 -1.23 1.94 -1.32
N VAL A 32 -1.22 1.21 -2.42
CA VAL A 32 -1.01 1.73 -3.77
C VAL A 32 -2.21 1.34 -4.62
N GLU A 33 -2.80 2.30 -5.34
CA GLU A 33 -4.06 2.11 -6.08
C GLU A 33 -5.15 1.46 -5.22
N TYR A 34 -5.25 1.91 -3.94
CA TYR A 34 -6.23 1.43 -2.95
C TYR A 34 -6.08 -0.04 -2.54
N GLN A 35 -4.93 -0.66 -2.84
CA GLN A 35 -4.63 -2.05 -2.52
C GLN A 35 -3.36 -2.15 -1.67
N THR A 36 -3.31 -3.10 -0.77
CA THR A 36 -2.13 -3.39 0.05
C THR A 36 -1.22 -4.33 -0.71
N ASN A 37 0.01 -3.87 -0.98
CA ASN A 37 1.04 -4.63 -1.70
C ASN A 37 0.52 -5.26 -3.01
N PRO A 38 -0.02 -4.47 -3.94
CA PRO A 38 -0.63 -5.00 -5.16
C PRO A 38 0.39 -5.56 -6.13
N LEU A 39 -0.06 -6.56 -6.88
CA LEU A 39 0.65 -7.14 -8.03
C LEU A 39 0.07 -6.60 -9.34
N GLY A 40 0.94 -6.37 -10.32
CA GLY A 40 0.54 -6.12 -11.70
C GLY A 40 -0.18 -4.80 -11.94
N ILE A 41 0.25 -3.70 -11.29
CA ILE A 41 -0.33 -2.37 -11.53
C ILE A 41 0.07 -1.88 -12.92
N ASP A 42 -0.92 -1.59 -13.78
CA ASP A 42 -0.71 -1.04 -15.12
C ASP A 42 -0.87 0.49 -15.20
N VAL A 43 -0.76 1.17 -14.07
CA VAL A 43 -0.81 2.63 -13.99
C VAL A 43 0.60 3.18 -13.94
N SER A 44 0.94 4.08 -14.89
CA SER A 44 2.27 4.68 -14.99
C SER A 44 2.60 5.64 -13.84
N GLN A 45 1.58 6.26 -13.25
CA GLN A 45 1.68 7.17 -12.13
C GLN A 45 0.76 6.69 -10.99
N PRO A 46 1.15 5.64 -10.24
CA PRO A 46 0.31 5.09 -9.19
C PRO A 46 0.08 6.08 -8.06
N ARG A 47 -1.06 5.92 -7.39
CA ARG A 47 -1.50 6.74 -6.27
C ARG A 47 -1.23 6.03 -4.96
N PHE A 48 -0.64 6.74 -4.02
CA PHE A 48 -0.29 6.27 -2.69
C PHE A 48 -1.31 6.73 -1.66
N ASN A 49 -1.61 5.86 -0.71
CA ASN A 49 -2.51 6.17 0.40
C ASN A 49 -1.92 5.63 1.70
N TRP A 50 -2.18 6.30 2.79
CA TRP A 50 -1.84 5.87 4.15
C TRP A 50 -2.83 6.43 5.16
N GLN A 51 -2.83 5.86 6.34
CA GLN A 51 -3.65 6.34 7.45
C GLN A 51 -2.74 6.68 8.63
N MET A 52 -3.01 7.81 9.27
CA MET A 52 -2.39 8.20 10.52
C MET A 52 -3.34 7.84 11.66
N GLU A 53 -2.87 7.01 12.60
CA GLU A 53 -3.59 6.66 13.80
C GLU A 53 -2.86 7.24 15.01
N SER A 54 -3.60 7.95 15.87
CA SER A 54 -3.04 8.60 17.06
C SER A 54 -4.00 8.40 18.23
N ASP A 55 -3.46 8.26 19.42
CA ASP A 55 -4.21 8.30 20.67
C ASP A 55 -4.56 9.75 21.09
N ARG A 56 -4.05 10.74 20.36
CA ARG A 56 -4.33 12.15 20.58
C ARG A 56 -5.54 12.61 19.76
N TYR A 57 -6.50 13.23 20.44
CA TYR A 57 -7.66 13.82 19.76
C TYR A 57 -7.23 14.97 18.83
N GLY A 58 -7.75 14.96 17.60
CA GLY A 58 -7.52 16.00 16.61
C GLY A 58 -6.13 15.95 15.94
N ALA A 59 -5.34 14.87 16.13
CA ALA A 59 -4.08 14.70 15.43
C ALA A 59 -4.29 14.72 13.90
N CYS A 60 -3.53 15.53 13.18
CA CYS A 60 -3.59 15.66 11.73
C CYS A 60 -2.20 15.83 11.12
N GLY A 61 -2.02 15.32 9.91
CA GLY A 61 -0.82 15.53 9.11
C GLY A 61 -0.79 16.95 8.54
N GLN A 62 0.37 17.59 8.58
CA GLN A 62 0.61 18.92 8.00
C GLN A 62 1.55 18.88 6.80
N ALA A 63 2.37 17.85 6.73
CA ALA A 63 3.28 17.62 5.62
C ALA A 63 3.56 16.11 5.48
N TYR A 64 3.98 15.71 4.29
CA TYR A 64 4.44 14.35 4.05
C TYR A 64 5.71 14.33 3.21
N ARG A 65 6.39 13.20 3.20
CA ARG A 65 7.50 12.88 2.30
C ARG A 65 7.42 11.40 1.93
N LEU A 66 7.44 11.13 0.65
CA LEU A 66 7.31 9.80 0.07
C LEU A 66 8.61 9.39 -0.61
N TRP A 67 9.08 8.18 -0.33
CA TRP A 67 10.25 7.58 -0.98
C TRP A 67 9.88 6.28 -1.64
N VAL A 68 10.41 6.08 -2.85
CA VAL A 68 10.29 4.83 -3.61
C VAL A 68 11.68 4.38 -4.05
N ALA A 69 11.96 3.09 -3.95
CA ALA A 69 13.22 2.46 -4.34
C ALA A 69 12.99 1.10 -5.01
N ASP A 70 14.01 0.61 -5.70
CA ASP A 70 13.99 -0.68 -6.42
C ASP A 70 14.14 -1.87 -5.47
N SER A 71 14.69 -1.66 -4.27
CA SER A 71 14.84 -2.72 -3.27
C SER A 71 14.75 -2.18 -1.84
N PRO A 72 14.42 -3.05 -0.86
CA PRO A 72 14.37 -2.63 0.54
C PRO A 72 15.73 -2.16 1.05
N GLU A 73 16.85 -2.75 0.56
CA GLU A 73 18.20 -2.35 0.94
C GLU A 73 18.53 -0.94 0.42
N GLN A 74 18.11 -0.61 -0.79
CA GLN A 74 18.28 0.75 -1.34
C GLN A 74 17.43 1.75 -0.58
N LEU A 75 16.18 1.38 -0.25
CA LEU A 75 15.29 2.21 0.55
C LEU A 75 15.87 2.50 1.94
N ALA A 76 16.45 1.50 2.59
CA ALA A 76 17.14 1.64 3.88
C ALA A 76 18.43 2.45 3.77
N ALA A 77 19.18 2.29 2.67
CA ALA A 77 20.43 3.02 2.40
C ALA A 77 20.22 4.47 1.94
N GLY A 78 18.96 4.93 1.83
CA GLY A 78 18.65 6.29 1.38
C GLY A 78 18.87 6.51 -0.12
N ARG A 79 18.86 5.45 -0.93
CA ARG A 79 18.97 5.51 -2.38
C ARG A 79 17.60 5.31 -3.00
N TYR A 80 17.02 6.38 -3.52
CA TYR A 80 15.66 6.41 -4.01
C TYR A 80 15.61 6.62 -5.52
N ILE A 81 14.66 5.97 -6.19
CA ILE A 81 14.26 6.33 -7.56
C ILE A 81 13.33 7.55 -7.56
N TYR A 82 12.62 7.73 -6.44
CA TYR A 82 11.76 8.88 -6.21
C TYR A 82 11.82 9.33 -4.75
N ASP A 83 11.92 10.61 -4.57
CA ASP A 83 11.80 11.31 -3.29
C ASP A 83 10.97 12.58 -3.54
N SER A 84 9.79 12.65 -2.94
CA SER A 84 8.91 13.81 -3.11
C SER A 84 9.46 15.09 -2.47
N GLY A 85 10.52 14.98 -1.64
CA GLY A 85 10.83 16.01 -0.69
C GLY A 85 9.72 16.20 0.35
N LYS A 86 9.87 17.17 1.23
CA LYS A 86 8.82 17.54 2.20
C LYS A 86 7.75 18.37 1.49
N VAL A 87 6.58 17.79 1.31
CA VAL A 87 5.40 18.44 0.73
C VAL A 87 4.52 18.96 1.85
N LEU A 88 4.23 20.26 1.86
CA LEU A 88 3.35 20.89 2.86
C LEU A 88 1.89 20.66 2.47
N SER A 89 1.38 19.50 2.80
CA SER A 89 -0.01 19.08 2.55
C SER A 89 -0.41 18.04 3.58
N GLY A 90 -1.65 18.12 4.05
CA GLY A 90 -2.28 17.10 4.90
C GLY A 90 -2.90 15.94 4.11
N GLU A 91 -2.71 15.89 2.81
CA GLU A 91 -3.21 14.80 1.97
C GLU A 91 -2.55 13.47 2.36
N SER A 92 -3.37 12.44 2.47
CA SER A 92 -2.95 11.07 2.77
C SER A 92 -3.63 10.04 1.86
N VAL A 93 -4.41 10.51 0.90
CA VAL A 93 -5.15 9.68 -0.05
C VAL A 93 -4.97 10.23 -1.46
N GLY A 94 -4.65 9.36 -2.41
CA GLY A 94 -4.53 9.73 -3.82
C GLY A 94 -3.25 10.50 -4.17
N VAL A 95 -2.21 10.43 -3.34
CA VAL A 95 -0.92 11.09 -3.60
C VAL A 95 -0.25 10.45 -4.80
N VAL A 96 -0.13 11.22 -5.89
CA VAL A 96 0.33 10.72 -7.18
C VAL A 96 1.86 10.59 -7.24
N TYR A 97 2.35 9.47 -7.76
CA TYR A 97 3.76 9.30 -8.11
C TYR A 97 4.19 10.29 -9.18
N GLN A 98 5.25 11.04 -8.92
CA GLN A 98 5.80 12.05 -9.85
C GLN A 98 7.27 11.79 -10.19
N GLY A 99 7.74 10.56 -9.96
CA GLY A 99 9.11 10.16 -10.23
C GLY A 99 9.36 9.81 -11.69
N LYS A 100 10.51 9.18 -11.92
CA LYS A 100 10.86 8.64 -13.24
C LYS A 100 9.86 7.56 -13.66
N ALA A 101 9.73 7.34 -14.97
CA ALA A 101 8.90 6.26 -15.51
C ALA A 101 9.28 4.91 -14.86
N LEU A 102 8.27 4.22 -14.35
CA LEU A 102 8.43 2.90 -13.78
C LEU A 102 8.71 1.88 -14.88
N GLN A 103 9.48 0.84 -14.55
CA GLN A 103 9.75 -0.26 -15.46
C GLN A 103 8.64 -1.30 -15.39
N PRO A 104 8.30 -1.98 -16.50
CA PRO A 104 7.32 -3.06 -16.48
C PRO A 104 7.83 -4.27 -15.67
N SER A 105 6.88 -5.05 -15.13
CA SER A 105 7.14 -6.30 -14.37
C SER A 105 8.22 -6.13 -13.29
N THR A 106 8.19 -5.00 -12.59
CA THR A 106 9.21 -4.63 -11.60
C THR A 106 8.55 -4.35 -10.26
N ARG A 107 9.16 -4.88 -9.19
CA ARG A 107 8.72 -4.60 -7.82
C ARG A 107 9.46 -3.40 -7.26
N TYR A 108 8.70 -2.51 -6.62
CA TYR A 108 9.16 -1.31 -5.96
C TYR A 108 8.78 -1.33 -4.50
N TYR A 109 9.62 -0.73 -3.67
CA TYR A 109 9.43 -0.59 -2.23
C TYR A 109 9.30 0.88 -1.88
N TRP A 110 8.44 1.19 -0.94
CA TRP A 110 8.20 2.57 -0.57
C TRP A 110 7.91 2.74 0.92
N LYS A 111 8.16 3.92 1.40
CA LYS A 111 7.83 4.36 2.75
C LYS A 111 7.39 5.82 2.72
N VAL A 112 6.74 6.25 3.80
CA VAL A 112 6.26 7.61 3.95
C VAL A 112 6.59 8.13 5.35
N SER A 113 6.97 9.40 5.45
CA SER A 113 6.96 10.18 6.69
C SER A 113 5.86 11.22 6.62
N VAL A 114 5.25 11.47 7.75
CA VAL A 114 4.24 12.52 7.95
C VAL A 114 4.69 13.41 9.12
N TRP A 115 4.54 14.70 9.00
CA TRP A 115 4.72 15.66 10.10
C TRP A 115 3.34 16.03 10.62
N ASP A 116 3.15 15.85 11.91
CA ASP A 116 1.91 16.23 12.58
C ASP A 116 1.85 17.75 12.85
N GLU A 117 0.77 18.20 13.48
CA GLU A 117 0.56 19.61 13.82
C GLU A 117 1.55 20.14 14.84
N SER A 118 2.27 19.29 15.57
CA SER A 118 3.36 19.66 16.47
C SER A 118 4.71 19.78 15.76
N GLY A 119 4.77 19.38 14.47
CA GLY A 119 6.00 19.30 13.69
C GLY A 119 6.79 18.02 13.95
N THR A 120 6.24 17.05 14.70
CA THR A 120 6.89 15.77 14.94
C THR A 120 6.82 14.91 13.68
N GLU A 121 7.95 14.36 13.27
CA GLU A 121 8.03 13.43 12.13
C GLU A 121 7.69 12.00 12.58
N ILE A 122 6.74 11.40 11.91
CA ILE A 122 6.33 10.01 12.06
C ILE A 122 6.60 9.28 10.74
N THR A 123 7.47 8.27 10.77
CA THR A 123 7.79 7.45 9.59
C THR A 123 7.11 6.10 9.69
N SER A 124 6.66 5.55 8.55
CA SER A 124 6.12 4.19 8.51
C SER A 124 7.15 3.17 9.00
N THR A 125 6.72 2.29 9.92
CA THR A 125 7.60 1.33 10.60
C THR A 125 8.18 0.32 9.61
N GLU A 126 7.36 -0.19 8.70
CA GLU A 126 7.75 -1.14 7.68
C GLU A 126 7.55 -0.56 6.29
N PRO A 127 8.43 -0.87 5.34
CA PRO A 127 8.20 -0.49 3.94
C PRO A 127 7.06 -1.33 3.36
N ALA A 128 6.20 -0.68 2.57
CA ALA A 128 5.27 -1.36 1.71
C ALA A 128 5.89 -1.55 0.31
N TRP A 129 5.24 -2.35 -0.53
CA TRP A 129 5.71 -2.60 -1.88
C TRP A 129 4.54 -2.64 -2.88
N PHE A 130 4.87 -2.54 -4.14
CA PHE A 130 3.94 -2.79 -5.25
C PHE A 130 4.73 -3.35 -6.43
N GLU A 131 4.04 -4.03 -7.33
CA GLU A 131 4.63 -4.57 -8.54
C GLU A 131 3.88 -4.04 -9.76
N THR A 132 4.64 -3.55 -10.74
CA THR A 132 4.08 -3.07 -12.00
C THR A 132 3.69 -4.24 -12.90
N GLY A 133 2.63 -4.07 -13.66
CA GLY A 133 2.27 -4.93 -14.77
C GLY A 133 3.13 -4.63 -15.99
N LEU A 134 2.57 -4.79 -17.16
CA LEU A 134 3.28 -4.59 -18.42
C LEU A 134 3.43 -3.12 -18.82
N LEU A 135 2.69 -2.21 -18.20
CA LEU A 135 2.71 -0.76 -18.47
C LEU A 135 2.61 -0.43 -19.97
N GLY A 136 1.83 -1.23 -20.72
CA GLY A 136 1.68 -1.08 -22.16
C GLY A 136 2.87 -1.58 -22.99
N SER A 137 3.88 -2.22 -22.41
CA SER A 137 5.04 -2.76 -23.14
C SER A 137 4.70 -3.97 -24.04
N GLY A 138 3.44 -4.44 -23.97
CA GLY A 138 2.97 -5.60 -24.72
C GLY A 138 3.47 -6.93 -24.15
N TRP A 139 3.12 -8.00 -24.83
CA TRP A 139 3.38 -9.38 -24.39
C TRP A 139 4.72 -9.95 -24.89
N SER A 140 5.67 -9.09 -25.27
CA SER A 140 7.02 -9.50 -25.73
C SER A 140 6.99 -10.55 -26.84
N GLY A 141 6.04 -10.43 -27.79
CA GLY A 141 5.88 -11.38 -28.90
C GLY A 141 5.12 -12.66 -28.55
N ALA A 142 4.58 -12.78 -27.33
CA ALA A 142 3.70 -13.89 -26.99
C ALA A 142 2.49 -13.94 -27.91
N ARG A 143 2.07 -15.14 -28.28
CA ARG A 143 0.90 -15.38 -29.13
C ARG A 143 -0.05 -16.29 -28.39
N TRP A 144 -1.33 -16.07 -28.62
CA TRP A 144 -2.35 -16.99 -28.16
C TRP A 144 -2.11 -18.36 -28.80
N ILE A 145 -2.08 -19.39 -27.98
CA ILE A 145 -2.02 -20.78 -28.41
C ILE A 145 -3.41 -21.37 -28.27
N GLY A 146 -3.82 -22.12 -29.25
CA GLY A 146 -5.12 -22.75 -29.27
C GLY A 146 -5.10 -23.99 -30.13
N SER A 147 -6.17 -24.76 -30.07
CA SER A 147 -6.37 -25.89 -30.97
C SER A 147 -6.56 -25.40 -32.40
N SER A 148 -6.09 -26.21 -33.36
CA SER A 148 -6.39 -25.95 -34.78
C SER A 148 -7.91 -25.91 -35.01
N GLU A 149 -8.34 -25.15 -36.00
CA GLU A 149 -9.77 -25.00 -36.32
C GLU A 149 -10.47 -26.34 -36.56
N THR A 150 -9.72 -27.31 -37.12
CA THR A 150 -10.21 -28.67 -37.33
C THR A 150 -10.46 -29.40 -36.00
N GLN A 151 -9.66 -29.16 -34.98
CA GLN A 151 -9.90 -29.74 -33.66
C GLN A 151 -11.01 -28.97 -32.92
N LEU A 152 -11.09 -27.67 -33.06
CA LEU A 152 -12.17 -26.87 -32.50
C LEU A 152 -13.53 -27.26 -33.11
N SER A 153 -13.61 -27.58 -34.39
CA SER A 153 -14.85 -28.04 -35.02
C SER A 153 -15.27 -29.42 -34.48
N LYS A 154 -14.29 -30.29 -34.18
CA LYS A 154 -14.56 -31.60 -33.57
C LYS A 154 -15.08 -31.49 -32.14
N TYR A 155 -14.60 -30.54 -31.37
CA TYR A 155 -15.09 -30.25 -30.03
C TYR A 155 -16.39 -29.43 -30.09
N ARG A 156 -16.54 -28.53 -31.01
CA ARG A 156 -17.76 -27.72 -31.20
C ARG A 156 -19.00 -28.60 -31.44
N SER A 157 -18.87 -29.68 -32.18
CA SER A 157 -19.99 -30.58 -32.38
C SER A 157 -20.46 -31.30 -31.11
N HIS A 158 -19.63 -31.34 -30.07
CA HIS A 158 -19.97 -31.94 -28.77
C HIS A 158 -20.36 -30.88 -27.71
N TYR A 159 -19.94 -29.64 -27.85
CA TYR A 159 -20.07 -28.59 -26.81
C TYR A 159 -20.91 -27.38 -27.25
N VAL A 160 -21.40 -27.35 -28.49
CA VAL A 160 -22.29 -26.26 -28.96
C VAL A 160 -23.58 -26.19 -28.14
N ILE A 161 -23.97 -27.32 -27.54
CA ILE A 161 -25.16 -27.36 -26.69
C ILE A 161 -24.92 -26.66 -25.35
N ASP A 162 -23.65 -26.65 -24.86
CA ASP A 162 -23.36 -26.23 -23.50
C ASP A 162 -22.76 -24.84 -23.38
N TYR A 163 -22.35 -24.20 -24.47
CA TYR A 163 -21.69 -22.90 -24.34
C TYR A 163 -22.65 -21.83 -23.82
N ASP A 164 -23.84 -21.77 -24.34
CA ASP A 164 -24.88 -20.88 -23.83
C ASP A 164 -25.47 -21.40 -22.52
N ALA A 165 -25.57 -22.68 -22.33
CA ALA A 165 -26.02 -23.30 -21.09
C ALA A 165 -24.97 -23.13 -19.98
N VAL A 166 -23.69 -23.32 -20.25
CA VAL A 166 -22.62 -23.12 -19.26
C VAL A 166 -22.48 -21.63 -18.87
N SER A 167 -22.59 -20.72 -19.83
CA SER A 167 -22.63 -19.30 -19.55
C SER A 167 -23.87 -18.92 -18.74
N TYR A 168 -25.00 -19.53 -19.04
CA TYR A 168 -26.27 -19.30 -18.36
C TYR A 168 -26.32 -19.93 -16.96
N THR A 169 -25.84 -21.14 -16.80
CA THR A 169 -25.77 -21.82 -15.51
C THR A 169 -24.75 -21.17 -14.58
N HIS A 170 -23.66 -20.64 -15.09
CA HIS A 170 -22.67 -19.92 -14.27
C HIS A 170 -23.23 -18.61 -13.72
N LEU A 171 -24.07 -17.92 -14.48
CA LEU A 171 -24.70 -16.66 -14.07
C LEU A 171 -26.05 -16.84 -13.33
N ARG A 172 -26.72 -18.01 -13.47
CA ARG A 172 -28.05 -18.24 -12.94
C ARG A 172 -28.26 -19.64 -12.35
N ALA A 173 -27.25 -20.19 -11.71
CA ALA A 173 -27.32 -21.54 -11.14
C ALA A 173 -28.50 -21.75 -10.17
N HIS A 174 -29.09 -20.70 -9.63
CA HIS A 174 -30.24 -20.74 -8.75
C HIS A 174 -31.59 -20.51 -9.44
N GLU A 175 -31.61 -19.97 -10.66
CA GLU A 175 -32.84 -19.67 -11.38
C GLU A 175 -33.27 -20.81 -12.30
N THR A 176 -32.31 -21.60 -12.81
CA THR A 176 -32.61 -22.72 -13.71
C THR A 176 -33.26 -23.94 -13.02
N LEU A 177 -33.16 -24.03 -11.68
CA LEU A 177 -33.79 -25.08 -10.89
C LEU A 177 -35.25 -24.77 -10.49
N SER A 178 -35.69 -23.53 -10.64
CA SER A 178 -37.07 -23.12 -10.30
C SER A 178 -38.01 -23.12 -11.49
N ASP A 179 -37.51 -23.26 -12.71
CA ASP A 179 -38.31 -23.25 -13.94
C ASP A 179 -38.52 -24.63 -14.55
N LEU A 180 -38.11 -25.69 -13.84
CA LEU A 180 -38.36 -27.09 -14.14
C LEU A 180 -39.30 -27.71 -13.09
#